data_7e0ca165fffb91699cc910ef92450c6e
#
_entry.id   7e0ca165fffb91699cc910ef92450c6e
#
_cell.length_a   1.000
_cell.length_b   1.000
_cell.length_c   1.000
_cell.angle_alpha   90.00
_cell.angle_beta   90.00
_cell.angle_gamma   90.00
#
_symmetry.space_group_name_H-M   'P 1'
#
loop_
_entity.id
_entity.type
_entity.pdbx_description
1 polymer ?
#
loop_
_entity_poly.entity_id
_entity_poly.type
_entity_poly.pdbx_seq_one_letter_code
_entity_poly.pdbx_strand_id
1 'polypeptide(L)'
;MLLKYTLVVRSPIPALIDLEAFEAAARHGSFVGAAGELHLTPSAVSHRVRSLERQLGVVLFTRHARRIDLTDHGRAYMPSVRQAFDELAISTAGLFGSVRPSRRLTARVPISYAVAYVAPHLHEFTEAHPDVDVRLVSAIWADALAAEDVDLDVRFGSGTWPGHQADLLHRETATAVWAPSYADRFGPVTDATALATHPRAHVLGMENLWLELLGSAAQPLAKGDVTVDTSLAAIELALSGTCSALLPSRFVARHLADGWLTSLPGAVVQMTEAHFVVRPSSRTNLSPEATQFVAWLRSIAD
;
A
#
# COMPACT_ATOMS: atom_id res chain seq x y z
N MET A 1 -40.91 19.24 -30.58
CA MET A 1 -39.52 18.99 -30.28
C MET A 1 -39.37 18.97 -28.75
N LEU A 2 -39.56 17.80 -28.14
CA LEU A 2 -39.62 17.61 -26.69
C LEU A 2 -38.19 17.28 -26.19
N LEU A 3 -37.61 18.18 -25.40
CA LEU A 3 -36.40 17.96 -24.67
C LEU A 3 -36.64 16.84 -23.61
N LYS A 4 -36.06 15.68 -23.80
CA LYS A 4 -35.95 14.64 -22.77
C LYS A 4 -34.94 15.12 -21.71
N TYR A 5 -35.43 15.60 -20.57
CA TYR A 5 -34.61 15.71 -19.37
C TYR A 5 -34.31 14.32 -18.88
N THR A 6 -33.07 13.87 -19.07
CA THR A 6 -32.57 12.70 -18.42
C THR A 6 -32.46 13.01 -16.92
N LEU A 7 -33.38 12.47 -16.12
CA LEU A 7 -33.30 12.46 -14.68
C LEU A 7 -32.00 11.67 -14.31
N VAL A 8 -30.95 12.38 -13.97
CA VAL A 8 -29.82 11.80 -13.25
C VAL A 8 -30.39 11.37 -11.90
N VAL A 9 -30.63 10.09 -11.72
CA VAL A 9 -30.98 9.50 -10.43
C VAL A 9 -29.73 9.69 -9.55
N ARG A 10 -29.70 10.79 -8.80
CA ARG A 10 -28.70 10.95 -7.72
C ARG A 10 -28.99 9.84 -6.72
N SER A 11 -28.02 8.97 -6.50
CA SER A 11 -27.99 8.08 -5.35
C SER A 11 -28.34 8.91 -4.11
N PRO A 12 -29.27 8.51 -3.23
CA PRO A 12 -29.70 9.32 -2.10
C PRO A 12 -28.64 9.32 -1.01
N ILE A 13 -27.56 10.05 -1.25
CA ILE A 13 -26.55 10.29 -0.20
C ILE A 13 -27.18 11.26 0.80
N PRO A 14 -27.22 10.95 2.10
CA PRO A 14 -27.67 11.85 3.13
C PRO A 14 -26.88 13.17 3.13
N ALA A 15 -27.48 14.22 3.70
CA ALA A 15 -26.79 15.50 3.82
C ALA A 15 -25.50 15.34 4.66
N LEU A 16 -24.36 15.86 4.17
CA LEU A 16 -23.07 15.73 4.84
C LEU A 16 -23.11 16.24 6.28
N ILE A 17 -23.84 17.33 6.54
CA ILE A 17 -24.00 17.88 7.90
C ILE A 17 -24.74 16.94 8.86
N ASP A 18 -25.62 16.07 8.35
CA ASP A 18 -26.33 15.08 9.16
C ASP A 18 -25.43 13.86 9.43
N LEU A 19 -24.62 13.46 8.44
CA LEU A 19 -23.58 12.42 8.59
C LEU A 19 -22.48 12.85 9.57
N GLU A 20 -22.03 14.11 9.50
CA GLU A 20 -21.06 14.71 10.41
C GLU A 20 -21.57 14.69 11.86
N ALA A 21 -22.82 15.09 12.05
CA ALA A 21 -23.45 15.03 13.36
C ALA A 21 -23.58 13.60 13.92
N PHE A 22 -23.84 12.62 13.05
CA PHE A 22 -23.89 11.21 13.40
C PHE A 22 -22.48 10.69 13.83
N GLU A 23 -21.44 10.97 13.02
CA GLU A 23 -20.06 10.56 13.29
C GLU A 23 -19.56 11.13 14.62
N ALA A 24 -19.68 12.44 14.81
CA ALA A 24 -19.26 13.10 16.03
C ALA A 24 -20.03 12.58 17.26
N ALA A 25 -21.36 12.40 17.16
CA ALA A 25 -22.17 11.87 18.25
C ALA A 25 -21.77 10.43 18.61
N ALA A 26 -21.46 9.59 17.62
CA ALA A 26 -21.02 8.21 17.81
C ALA A 26 -19.65 8.16 18.51
N ARG A 27 -18.71 8.96 18.08
CA ARG A 27 -17.35 9.04 18.63
C ARG A 27 -17.32 9.57 20.06
N HIS A 28 -18.11 10.58 20.38
CA HIS A 28 -18.23 11.12 21.73
C HIS A 28 -19.14 10.31 22.66
N GLY A 29 -19.98 9.42 22.14
CA GLY A 29 -21.02 8.74 22.94
C GLY A 29 -22.02 9.72 23.56
N SER A 30 -22.09 10.98 23.07
CA SER A 30 -22.85 12.07 23.64
C SER A 30 -23.17 13.17 22.64
N PHE A 31 -24.43 13.61 22.61
CA PHE A 31 -24.81 14.79 21.83
C PHE A 31 -24.21 16.10 22.35
N VAL A 32 -23.91 16.17 23.65
CA VAL A 32 -23.25 17.34 24.24
C VAL A 32 -21.79 17.42 23.81
N GLY A 33 -21.08 16.29 23.84
CA GLY A 33 -19.68 16.22 23.35
C GLY A 33 -19.58 16.59 21.88
N ALA A 34 -20.43 15.99 21.04
CA ALA A 34 -20.50 16.32 19.61
C ALA A 34 -20.85 17.80 19.34
N ALA A 35 -21.75 18.38 20.14
CA ALA A 35 -22.13 19.77 20.00
C ALA A 35 -20.96 20.73 20.29
N GLY A 36 -20.14 20.41 21.29
CA GLY A 36 -18.92 21.19 21.58
C GLY A 36 -17.93 21.17 20.43
N GLU A 37 -17.70 20.03 19.81
CA GLU A 37 -16.79 19.87 18.68
C GLU A 37 -17.31 20.58 17.41
N LEU A 38 -18.61 20.42 17.13
CA LEU A 38 -19.23 20.97 15.91
C LEU A 38 -19.64 22.44 16.04
N HIS A 39 -19.37 23.08 17.17
CA HIS A 39 -19.83 24.45 17.49
C HIS A 39 -21.34 24.61 17.32
N LEU A 40 -22.10 23.62 17.79
CA LEU A 40 -23.56 23.57 17.72
C LEU A 40 -24.20 23.47 19.10
N THR A 41 -25.52 23.58 19.15
CA THR A 41 -26.27 23.20 20.35
C THR A 41 -26.55 21.68 20.37
N PRO A 42 -26.67 21.04 21.55
CA PRO A 42 -27.01 19.61 21.64
C PRO A 42 -28.36 19.28 20.95
N SER A 43 -29.31 20.21 20.97
CA SER A 43 -30.59 20.08 20.28
C SER A 43 -30.42 20.08 18.76
N ALA A 44 -29.51 20.89 18.20
CA ALA A 44 -29.19 20.92 16.78
C ALA A 44 -28.56 19.61 16.31
N VAL A 45 -27.56 19.09 17.05
CA VAL A 45 -26.95 17.77 16.77
C VAL A 45 -28.02 16.68 16.81
N SER A 46 -28.85 16.63 17.86
CA SER A 46 -29.94 15.66 17.98
C SER A 46 -30.95 15.77 16.82
N HIS A 47 -31.23 16.99 16.33
CA HIS A 47 -32.11 17.21 15.20
C HIS A 47 -31.50 16.67 13.90
N ARG A 48 -30.22 16.93 13.64
CA ARG A 48 -29.51 16.42 12.45
C ARG A 48 -29.48 14.90 12.44
N VAL A 49 -29.14 14.27 13.57
CA VAL A 49 -29.16 12.80 13.71
C VAL A 49 -30.56 12.23 13.43
N ARG A 50 -31.62 12.84 13.97
CA ARG A 50 -33.00 12.42 13.67
C ARG A 50 -33.36 12.62 12.20
N SER A 51 -32.85 13.65 11.54
CA SER A 51 -33.01 13.87 10.11
C SER A 51 -32.41 12.70 9.32
N LEU A 52 -31.19 12.29 9.68
CA LEU A 52 -30.51 11.13 9.09
C LEU A 52 -31.30 9.84 9.31
N GLU A 53 -31.71 9.56 10.55
CA GLU A 53 -32.52 8.38 10.92
C GLU A 53 -33.81 8.30 10.11
N ARG A 54 -34.52 9.45 9.92
CA ARG A 54 -35.73 9.52 9.09
C ARG A 54 -35.45 9.26 7.61
N GLN A 55 -34.34 9.77 7.08
CA GLN A 55 -33.98 9.57 5.67
C GLN A 55 -33.58 8.10 5.40
N LEU A 56 -32.87 7.46 6.36
CA LEU A 56 -32.46 6.06 6.26
C LEU A 56 -33.57 5.08 6.64
N GLY A 57 -34.63 5.54 7.32
CA GLY A 57 -35.73 4.70 7.80
C GLY A 57 -35.36 3.78 8.96
N VAL A 58 -34.22 4.03 9.62
CA VAL A 58 -33.71 3.21 10.76
C VAL A 58 -33.20 4.11 11.88
N VAL A 59 -33.26 3.59 13.12
CA VAL A 59 -32.70 4.26 14.30
C VAL A 59 -31.22 3.89 14.40
N LEU A 60 -30.36 4.89 14.55
CA LEU A 60 -28.90 4.70 14.64
C LEU A 60 -28.40 4.75 16.08
N PHE A 61 -29.15 5.39 17.01
CA PHE A 61 -28.77 5.46 18.42
C PHE A 61 -29.87 4.99 19.35
N THR A 62 -29.48 4.22 20.36
CA THR A 62 -30.27 4.00 21.57
C THR A 62 -29.97 5.14 22.55
N ARG A 63 -31.00 5.83 23.05
CA ARG A 63 -30.85 7.01 23.91
C ARG A 63 -31.10 6.63 25.35
N HIS A 64 -30.14 6.94 26.20
CA HIS A 64 -30.21 6.78 27.66
C HIS A 64 -30.21 8.15 28.36
N ALA A 65 -30.49 8.19 29.64
CA ALA A 65 -30.61 9.46 30.39
C ALA A 65 -29.31 10.31 30.34
N ARG A 66 -28.14 9.71 30.18
CA ARG A 66 -26.83 10.40 30.25
C ARG A 66 -25.86 10.03 29.11
N ARG A 67 -26.23 9.10 28.22
CA ARG A 67 -25.39 8.64 27.12
C ARG A 67 -26.24 8.21 25.93
N ILE A 68 -25.57 8.05 24.81
CA ILE A 68 -26.12 7.41 23.62
C ILE A 68 -25.23 6.24 23.22
N ASP A 69 -25.83 5.14 22.79
CA ASP A 69 -25.12 3.96 22.27
C ASP A 69 -25.59 3.71 20.84
N LEU A 70 -24.68 3.26 19.98
CA LEU A 70 -25.04 2.87 18.61
C LEU A 70 -25.95 1.63 18.63
N THR A 71 -26.98 1.63 17.79
CA THR A 71 -27.74 0.42 17.44
C THR A 71 -26.90 -0.51 16.53
N ASP A 72 -27.41 -1.69 16.19
CA ASP A 72 -26.74 -2.57 15.21
C ASP A 72 -26.60 -1.87 13.83
N HIS A 73 -27.63 -1.14 13.40
CA HIS A 73 -27.57 -0.34 12.17
C HIS A 73 -26.53 0.77 12.27
N GLY A 74 -26.46 1.47 13.44
CA GLY A 74 -25.46 2.49 13.67
C GLY A 74 -24.04 1.94 13.66
N ARG A 75 -23.81 0.78 14.30
CA ARG A 75 -22.50 0.08 14.27
C ARG A 75 -22.08 -0.36 12.87
N ALA A 76 -23.03 -0.84 12.08
CA ALA A 76 -22.77 -1.27 10.71
C ALA A 76 -22.48 -0.08 9.77
N TYR A 77 -23.13 1.07 9.99
CA TYR A 77 -22.99 2.25 9.12
C TYR A 77 -21.80 3.14 9.46
N MET A 78 -21.40 3.19 10.72
CA MET A 78 -20.32 4.08 11.22
C MET A 78 -18.99 3.94 10.49
N PRO A 79 -18.46 2.72 10.19
CA PRO A 79 -17.19 2.58 9.48
C PRO A 79 -17.20 3.24 8.10
N SER A 80 -18.27 3.06 7.33
CA SER A 80 -18.41 3.65 5.99
C SER A 80 -18.49 5.18 6.03
N VAL A 81 -19.22 5.74 7.01
CA VAL A 81 -19.30 7.19 7.18
C VAL A 81 -17.95 7.77 7.56
N ARG A 82 -17.24 7.14 8.50
CA ARG A 82 -15.91 7.59 8.94
C ARG A 82 -14.90 7.54 7.80
N GLN A 83 -14.86 6.43 7.06
CA GLN A 83 -13.97 6.30 5.91
C GLN A 83 -14.23 7.41 4.87
N ALA A 84 -15.50 7.72 4.55
CA ALA A 84 -15.83 8.77 3.61
C ALA A 84 -15.35 10.16 4.08
N PHE A 85 -15.46 10.49 5.38
CA PHE A 85 -14.94 11.74 5.92
C PHE A 85 -13.41 11.76 5.94
N ASP A 86 -12.76 10.66 6.29
CA ASP A 86 -11.29 10.54 6.25
C ASP A 86 -10.77 10.74 4.81
N GLU A 87 -11.41 10.14 3.81
CA GLU A 87 -11.07 10.32 2.39
C GLU A 87 -11.26 11.77 1.94
N LEU A 88 -12.38 12.41 2.31
CA LEU A 88 -12.62 13.83 2.03
C LEU A 88 -11.59 14.73 2.72
N ALA A 89 -11.28 14.47 3.99
CA ALA A 89 -10.28 15.24 4.73
C ALA A 89 -8.89 15.11 4.10
N ILE A 90 -8.48 13.88 3.73
CA ILE A 90 -7.21 13.61 3.05
C ILE A 90 -7.18 14.33 1.70
N SER A 91 -8.25 14.23 0.90
CA SER A 91 -8.35 14.89 -0.41
C SER A 91 -8.32 16.42 -0.28
N THR A 92 -9.06 16.97 0.69
CA THR A 92 -9.09 18.40 0.95
C THR A 92 -7.75 18.94 1.45
N ALA A 93 -7.13 18.24 2.41
CA ALA A 93 -5.78 18.56 2.86
C ALA A 93 -4.76 18.40 1.71
N GLY A 94 -4.99 17.42 0.85
CA GLY A 94 -4.20 17.15 -0.34
C GLY A 94 -4.24 18.28 -1.37
N LEU A 95 -5.40 18.88 -1.58
CA LEU A 95 -5.61 19.92 -2.59
C LEU A 95 -5.48 21.35 -2.03
N PHE A 96 -5.83 21.56 -0.74
CA PHE A 96 -6.00 22.90 -0.15
C PHE A 96 -5.24 23.09 1.18
N GLY A 97 -4.59 22.03 1.69
CA GLY A 97 -3.91 22.02 2.98
C GLY A 97 -2.59 22.77 2.97
N SER A 98 -2.57 23.82 3.76
CA SER A 98 -1.47 24.65 4.28
C SER A 98 -0.78 25.67 3.35
N VAL A 99 -0.69 26.85 3.91
CA VAL A 99 -0.15 28.14 3.42
C VAL A 99 1.38 28.16 3.19
N ARG A 100 2.06 27.02 3.20
CA ARG A 100 3.39 26.89 2.60
C ARG A 100 3.21 26.20 1.26
N PRO A 101 3.76 26.74 0.17
CA PRO A 101 3.85 25.99 -1.07
C PRO A 101 4.88 24.87 -0.85
N SER A 102 4.48 23.83 -0.09
CA SER A 102 5.24 22.60 -0.04
C SER A 102 5.08 21.93 -1.39
N ARG A 103 6.19 21.69 -2.03
CA ARG A 103 6.26 20.93 -3.26
C ARG A 103 5.89 19.49 -2.88
N ARG A 104 4.74 18.99 -3.34
CA ARG A 104 4.27 17.64 -3.01
C ARG A 104 4.67 16.67 -4.09
N LEU A 105 5.12 15.50 -3.66
CA LEU A 105 5.37 14.34 -4.51
C LEU A 105 4.51 13.17 -4.06
N THR A 106 3.57 12.74 -4.88
CA THR A 106 2.86 11.46 -4.69
C THR A 106 3.50 10.39 -5.58
N ALA A 107 4.23 9.47 -4.95
CA ALA A 107 4.88 8.36 -5.63
C ALA A 107 4.14 7.04 -5.35
N ARG A 108 3.63 6.41 -6.41
CA ARG A 108 3.06 5.06 -6.35
C ARG A 108 4.17 4.06 -6.66
N VAL A 109 4.36 3.09 -5.75
CA VAL A 109 5.42 2.08 -5.87
C VAL A 109 4.90 0.71 -5.42
N PRO A 110 5.44 -0.42 -5.93
CA PRO A 110 5.08 -1.74 -5.43
C PRO A 110 5.35 -1.85 -3.92
N ILE A 111 4.45 -2.51 -3.18
CA ILE A 111 4.52 -2.55 -1.71
C ILE A 111 5.85 -3.13 -1.20
N SER A 112 6.33 -4.22 -1.80
CA SER A 112 7.60 -4.83 -1.38
C SER A 112 8.78 -3.91 -1.65
N TYR A 113 8.77 -3.19 -2.78
CA TYR A 113 9.79 -2.20 -3.12
C TYR A 113 9.74 -0.99 -2.16
N ALA A 114 8.53 -0.51 -1.83
CA ALA A 114 8.35 0.56 -0.86
C ALA A 114 8.95 0.23 0.51
N VAL A 115 8.59 -0.94 1.06
CA VAL A 115 8.94 -1.31 2.44
C VAL A 115 10.36 -1.82 2.56
N ALA A 116 10.79 -2.71 1.64
CA ALA A 116 12.09 -3.36 1.76
C ALA A 116 13.25 -2.50 1.23
N TYR A 117 12.96 -1.52 0.35
CA TYR A 117 14.01 -0.75 -0.29
C TYR A 117 13.86 0.76 -0.16
N VAL A 118 12.72 1.37 -0.50
CA VAL A 118 12.57 2.83 -0.50
C VAL A 118 12.55 3.40 0.92
N ALA A 119 11.68 2.88 1.78
CA ALA A 119 11.46 3.43 3.12
C ALA A 119 12.71 3.44 4.01
N PRO A 120 13.58 2.41 4.01
CA PRO A 120 14.82 2.44 4.79
C PRO A 120 15.78 3.57 4.41
N HIS A 121 15.76 4.04 3.16
CA HIS A 121 16.66 5.07 2.64
C HIS A 121 15.97 6.45 2.50
N LEU A 122 14.65 6.54 2.72
CA LEU A 122 13.88 7.75 2.41
C LEU A 122 14.38 8.98 3.17
N HIS A 123 14.99 8.81 4.34
CA HIS A 123 15.58 9.90 5.11
C HIS A 123 16.62 10.68 4.31
N GLU A 124 17.42 10.02 3.46
CA GLU A 124 18.42 10.67 2.61
C GLU A 124 17.78 11.68 1.63
N PHE A 125 16.63 11.27 1.04
CA PHE A 125 15.89 12.17 0.15
C PHE A 125 15.25 13.34 0.90
N THR A 126 14.63 13.08 2.06
CA THR A 126 13.94 14.12 2.83
C THR A 126 14.90 15.14 3.45
N GLU A 127 16.11 14.72 3.81
CA GLU A 127 17.19 15.62 4.25
C GLU A 127 17.73 16.49 3.10
N ALA A 128 17.89 15.92 1.90
CA ALA A 128 18.35 16.64 0.73
C ALA A 128 17.28 17.60 0.14
N HIS A 129 15.99 17.29 0.36
CA HIS A 129 14.85 18.03 -0.18
C HIS A 129 13.81 18.33 0.91
N PRO A 130 14.15 19.19 1.91
CA PRO A 130 13.27 19.45 3.07
C PRO A 130 12.00 20.25 2.72
N ASP A 131 11.91 20.79 1.51
CA ASP A 131 10.77 21.51 0.97
C ASP A 131 9.79 20.60 0.20
N VAL A 132 10.10 19.29 0.06
CA VAL A 132 9.28 18.32 -0.65
C VAL A 132 8.54 17.43 0.33
N ASP A 133 7.21 17.51 0.34
CA ASP A 133 6.35 16.57 1.06
C ASP A 133 6.17 15.29 0.25
N VAL A 134 6.73 14.17 0.71
CA VAL A 134 6.65 12.88 0.04
C VAL A 134 5.46 12.07 0.54
N ARG A 135 4.59 11.66 -0.39
CA ARG A 135 3.53 10.69 -0.16
C ARG A 135 3.84 9.41 -0.93
N LEU A 136 4.21 8.36 -0.20
CA LEU A 136 4.34 7.02 -0.77
C LEU A 136 3.00 6.30 -0.69
N VAL A 137 2.54 5.80 -1.83
CA VAL A 137 1.33 4.97 -1.92
C VAL A 137 1.69 3.65 -2.58
N SER A 138 1.20 2.56 -2.01
CA SER A 138 1.39 1.23 -2.58
C SER A 138 0.07 0.75 -3.15
N ALA A 139 0.05 0.43 -4.43
CA ALA A 139 -1.11 -0.18 -5.04
C ALA A 139 -1.04 -1.69 -4.80
N ILE A 140 -1.89 -2.19 -3.92
CA ILE A 140 -2.25 -3.61 -3.89
C ILE A 140 -3.25 -3.87 -5.04
N TRP A 141 -4.02 -2.84 -5.42
CA TRP A 141 -4.94 -2.85 -6.55
C TRP A 141 -4.63 -1.64 -7.43
N ALA A 142 -4.29 -1.87 -8.69
CA ALA A 142 -3.88 -0.82 -9.64
C ALA A 142 -4.93 0.31 -9.84
N ASP A 143 -6.17 0.08 -9.42
CA ASP A 143 -7.32 0.96 -9.65
C ASP A 143 -7.66 1.88 -8.45
N ALA A 144 -6.92 1.80 -7.34
CA ALA A 144 -7.27 2.52 -6.11
C ALA A 144 -7.00 4.04 -6.14
N LEU A 145 -6.17 4.52 -7.08
CA LEU A 145 -5.92 5.94 -7.31
C LEU A 145 -6.03 6.24 -8.79
N ALA A 146 -6.78 7.28 -9.15
CA ALA A 146 -6.79 7.78 -10.52
C ALA A 146 -5.34 8.11 -10.95
N ALA A 147 -4.99 7.80 -12.20
CA ALA A 147 -3.65 8.06 -12.74
C ALA A 147 -3.27 9.56 -12.68
N GLU A 148 -4.26 10.43 -12.54
CA GLU A 148 -4.13 11.88 -12.45
C GLU A 148 -3.61 12.36 -11.08
N ASP A 149 -3.77 11.55 -10.02
CA ASP A 149 -3.36 11.89 -8.65
C ASP A 149 -1.93 11.41 -8.30
N VAL A 150 -1.20 10.86 -9.27
CA VAL A 150 0.13 10.28 -9.08
C VAL A 150 1.16 11.05 -9.92
N ASP A 151 2.18 11.59 -9.24
CA ASP A 151 3.29 12.28 -9.90
C ASP A 151 4.32 11.32 -10.46
N LEU A 152 4.57 10.21 -9.75
CA LEU A 152 5.52 9.17 -10.09
C LEU A 152 4.88 7.79 -9.91
N ASP A 153 4.94 6.95 -10.95
CA ASP A 153 4.48 5.58 -10.91
C ASP A 153 5.66 4.63 -11.18
N VAL A 154 6.05 3.84 -10.18
CA VAL A 154 7.06 2.79 -10.31
C VAL A 154 6.34 1.45 -10.41
N ARG A 155 6.65 0.67 -11.43
CA ARG A 155 6.09 -0.67 -11.63
C ARG A 155 7.20 -1.70 -11.79
N PHE A 156 6.90 -2.91 -11.35
CA PHE A 156 7.72 -4.09 -11.59
C PHE A 156 7.11 -4.92 -12.72
N GLY A 157 7.94 -5.41 -13.65
CA GLY A 157 7.48 -6.24 -14.77
C GLY A 157 8.42 -6.22 -15.95
N SER A 158 7.89 -6.63 -17.12
CA SER A 158 8.65 -6.78 -18.39
C SER A 158 9.00 -5.47 -19.10
N GLY A 159 8.49 -4.32 -18.62
CA GLY A 159 8.71 -3.01 -19.26
C GLY A 159 7.67 -2.62 -20.31
N THR A 160 6.60 -3.40 -20.47
CA THR A 160 5.55 -3.12 -21.46
C THR A 160 4.19 -2.96 -20.78
N TRP A 161 3.60 -1.78 -20.89
CA TRP A 161 2.25 -1.47 -20.41
C TRP A 161 1.48 -0.73 -21.51
N PRO A 162 0.33 -1.25 -21.96
CA PRO A 162 -0.47 -0.60 -23.02
C PRO A 162 -0.80 0.86 -22.66
N GLY A 163 -0.59 1.78 -23.60
CA GLY A 163 -0.87 3.21 -23.42
C GLY A 163 0.10 3.97 -22.50
N HIS A 164 1.23 3.34 -22.09
CA HIS A 164 2.23 3.95 -21.23
C HIS A 164 3.62 3.88 -21.85
N GLN A 165 4.46 4.83 -21.47
CA GLN A 165 5.91 4.79 -21.64
C GLN A 165 6.55 4.26 -20.37
N ALA A 166 7.59 3.45 -20.49
CA ALA A 166 8.32 2.86 -19.38
C ALA A 166 9.81 3.11 -19.53
N ASP A 167 10.38 3.80 -18.56
CA ASP A 167 11.82 4.06 -18.48
C ASP A 167 12.43 3.12 -17.45
N LEU A 168 13.44 2.34 -17.82
CA LEU A 168 14.11 1.43 -16.89
C LEU A 168 14.67 2.20 -15.70
N LEU A 169 14.31 1.74 -14.49
CA LEU A 169 14.82 2.27 -13.24
C LEU A 169 15.96 1.37 -12.72
N HIS A 170 15.67 0.09 -12.47
CA HIS A 170 16.63 -0.89 -11.98
C HIS A 170 16.43 -2.23 -12.64
N ARG A 171 17.52 -2.89 -13.03
CA ARG A 171 17.54 -4.33 -13.29
C ARG A 171 17.62 -5.06 -11.96
N GLU A 172 17.01 -6.23 -11.89
CA GLU A 172 16.96 -7.01 -10.66
C GLU A 172 17.73 -8.32 -10.78
N THR A 173 18.37 -8.70 -9.68
CA THR A 173 18.85 -10.05 -9.43
C THR A 173 18.08 -10.61 -8.25
N ALA A 174 17.90 -11.93 -8.19
CA ALA A 174 17.33 -12.61 -7.05
C ALA A 174 18.39 -13.45 -6.35
N THR A 175 18.39 -13.41 -5.01
CA THR A 175 19.33 -14.17 -4.16
C THR A 175 18.54 -15.14 -3.29
N ALA A 176 19.00 -16.39 -3.21
CA ALA A 176 18.43 -17.37 -2.29
C ALA A 176 18.90 -17.07 -0.87
N VAL A 177 17.95 -16.91 0.06
CA VAL A 177 18.20 -16.52 1.45
C VAL A 177 17.41 -17.38 2.43
N TRP A 178 17.94 -17.52 3.65
CA TRP A 178 17.30 -18.20 4.78
C TRP A 178 17.90 -17.70 6.10
N ALA A 179 17.18 -17.85 7.21
CA ALA A 179 17.75 -17.59 8.53
C ALA A 179 18.75 -18.70 8.95
N PRO A 180 19.75 -18.42 9.80
CA PRO A 180 20.63 -19.46 10.36
C PRO A 180 19.86 -20.63 10.96
N SER A 181 18.76 -20.38 11.67
CA SER A 181 17.89 -21.40 12.27
C SER A 181 17.22 -22.35 11.28
N TYR A 182 17.13 -21.97 10.02
CA TYR A 182 16.63 -22.85 8.95
C TYR A 182 17.57 -24.03 8.72
N ALA A 183 18.89 -23.78 8.67
CA ALA A 183 19.89 -24.83 8.52
C ALA A 183 19.94 -25.77 9.73
N ASP A 184 19.65 -25.26 10.93
CA ASP A 184 19.55 -26.08 12.15
C ASP A 184 18.37 -27.06 12.08
N ARG A 185 17.28 -26.68 11.38
CA ARG A 185 16.05 -27.48 11.27
C ARG A 185 16.07 -28.49 10.12
N PHE A 186 16.65 -28.12 8.99
CA PHE A 186 16.53 -28.87 7.75
C PHE A 186 17.88 -29.46 7.27
N GLY A 187 18.96 -29.07 7.90
CA GLY A 187 20.33 -29.46 7.54
C GLY A 187 21.10 -28.34 6.83
N PRO A 188 22.40 -28.47 6.72
CA PRO A 188 23.27 -27.45 6.15
C PRO A 188 22.99 -27.26 4.66
N VAL A 189 22.91 -26.00 4.24
CA VAL A 189 22.81 -25.63 2.82
C VAL A 189 24.21 -25.39 2.30
N THR A 190 24.80 -26.41 1.69
CA THR A 190 26.19 -26.39 1.17
C THR A 190 26.25 -25.95 -0.28
N ASP A 191 25.15 -26.15 -1.02
CA ASP A 191 24.98 -25.76 -2.40
C ASP A 191 23.49 -25.48 -2.72
N ALA A 192 23.21 -24.95 -3.91
CA ALA A 192 21.85 -24.62 -4.30
C ALA A 192 20.93 -25.85 -4.39
N THR A 193 21.47 -27.05 -4.68
CA THR A 193 20.65 -28.26 -4.82
C THR A 193 20.10 -28.76 -3.49
N ALA A 194 20.73 -28.43 -2.36
CA ALA A 194 20.20 -28.72 -1.03
C ALA A 194 18.84 -28.02 -0.83
N LEU A 195 18.64 -26.83 -1.40
CA LEU A 195 17.36 -26.10 -1.34
C LEU A 195 16.23 -26.79 -2.11
N ALA A 196 16.54 -27.69 -3.05
CA ALA A 196 15.52 -28.41 -3.81
C ALA A 196 14.66 -29.35 -2.96
N THR A 197 15.20 -29.84 -1.85
CA THR A 197 14.55 -30.80 -0.96
C THR A 197 14.04 -30.19 0.35
N HIS A 198 14.37 -28.93 0.62
CA HIS A 198 13.99 -28.20 1.81
C HIS A 198 12.82 -27.25 1.54
N PRO A 199 12.03 -26.86 2.56
CA PRO A 199 10.91 -25.92 2.40
C PRO A 199 11.33 -24.57 1.79
N ARG A 200 10.59 -24.15 0.76
CA ARG A 200 10.82 -22.91 0.03
C ARG A 200 9.59 -22.03 0.02
N ALA A 201 9.79 -20.73 0.03
CA ALA A 201 8.77 -19.75 -0.26
C ALA A 201 8.71 -19.48 -1.77
N HIS A 202 7.53 -19.56 -2.34
CA HIS A 202 7.24 -19.21 -3.73
C HIS A 202 6.44 -17.91 -3.76
N VAL A 203 6.95 -16.91 -4.48
CA VAL A 203 6.23 -15.65 -4.67
C VAL A 203 5.47 -15.71 -5.98
N LEU A 204 4.15 -15.46 -5.95
CA LEU A 204 3.30 -15.46 -7.14
C LEU A 204 3.85 -14.49 -8.19
N GLY A 205 3.99 -14.99 -9.43
CA GLY A 205 4.59 -14.25 -10.54
C GLY A 205 6.12 -14.32 -10.62
N MET A 206 6.78 -15.02 -9.67
CA MET A 206 8.24 -15.23 -9.65
C MET A 206 8.60 -16.71 -9.50
N GLU A 207 7.68 -17.61 -9.79
CA GLU A 207 7.84 -19.06 -9.56
C GLU A 207 8.95 -19.67 -10.41
N ASN A 208 9.24 -19.09 -11.57
CA ASN A 208 10.30 -19.52 -12.48
C ASN A 208 11.70 -19.34 -11.88
N LEU A 209 11.90 -18.43 -10.93
CA LEU A 209 13.24 -18.16 -10.36
C LEU A 209 13.83 -19.39 -9.70
N TRP A 210 13.03 -20.21 -9.01
CA TRP A 210 13.53 -21.45 -8.42
C TRP A 210 13.94 -22.47 -9.50
N LEU A 211 13.24 -22.51 -10.62
CA LEU A 211 13.62 -23.36 -11.76
C LEU A 211 14.92 -22.89 -12.39
N GLU A 212 15.13 -21.60 -12.50
CA GLU A 212 16.36 -21.01 -13.04
C GLU A 212 17.58 -21.29 -12.11
N LEU A 213 17.38 -21.16 -10.79
CA LEU A 213 18.46 -21.43 -9.82
C LEU A 213 18.82 -22.91 -9.73
N LEU A 214 17.81 -23.78 -9.68
CA LEU A 214 17.99 -25.21 -9.38
C LEU A 214 18.14 -26.08 -10.64
N GLY A 215 17.76 -25.55 -11.80
CA GLY A 215 17.80 -26.28 -13.07
C GLY A 215 17.06 -27.62 -13.00
N SER A 216 17.73 -28.71 -13.35
CA SER A 216 17.17 -30.07 -13.33
C SER A 216 16.89 -30.61 -11.92
N ALA A 217 17.41 -30.01 -10.87
CA ALA A 217 17.11 -30.38 -9.48
C ALA A 217 15.81 -29.75 -8.99
N ALA A 218 15.22 -28.79 -9.73
CA ALA A 218 13.98 -28.14 -9.35
C ALA A 218 12.82 -29.15 -9.28
N GLN A 219 12.12 -29.16 -8.17
CA GLN A 219 10.86 -29.89 -8.01
C GLN A 219 9.71 -28.88 -8.01
N PRO A 220 8.51 -29.24 -8.56
CA PRO A 220 7.42 -28.29 -8.68
C PRO A 220 7.01 -27.67 -7.33
N LEU A 221 6.75 -28.49 -6.33
CA LEU A 221 6.51 -28.10 -4.94
C LEU A 221 6.98 -29.24 -4.04
N ALA A 222 7.79 -28.93 -3.02
CA ALA A 222 8.22 -29.87 -2.00
C ALA A 222 7.26 -29.80 -0.79
N LYS A 223 7.31 -30.83 0.05
CA LYS A 223 6.55 -30.82 1.31
C LYS A 223 7.05 -29.70 2.21
N GLY A 224 6.13 -28.82 2.60
CA GLY A 224 6.43 -27.65 3.43
C GLY A 224 6.69 -26.37 2.64
N ASP A 225 6.66 -26.41 1.30
CA ASP A 225 6.70 -25.21 0.49
C ASP A 225 5.47 -24.33 0.77
N VAL A 226 5.67 -23.01 0.76
CA VAL A 226 4.63 -22.00 1.01
C VAL A 226 4.58 -21.04 -0.17
N THR A 227 3.37 -20.79 -0.69
CA THR A 227 3.14 -19.78 -1.73
C THR A 227 2.59 -18.51 -1.11
N VAL A 228 3.16 -17.37 -1.46
CA VAL A 228 2.76 -16.03 -1.00
C VAL A 228 2.61 -15.08 -2.18
N ASP A 229 1.88 -13.99 -1.99
CA ASP A 229 1.60 -13.00 -3.03
C ASP A 229 2.57 -11.80 -3.00
N THR A 230 3.39 -11.68 -1.95
CA THR A 230 4.34 -10.57 -1.81
C THR A 230 5.73 -11.07 -1.38
N SER A 231 6.77 -10.38 -1.84
CA SER A 231 8.14 -10.62 -1.35
C SER A 231 8.28 -10.32 0.14
N LEU A 232 7.47 -9.43 0.70
CA LEU A 232 7.48 -9.15 2.15
C LEU A 232 7.11 -10.38 2.97
N ALA A 233 6.05 -11.08 2.59
CA ALA A 233 5.66 -12.32 3.28
C ALA A 233 6.75 -13.40 3.14
N ALA A 234 7.41 -13.49 1.98
CA ALA A 234 8.51 -14.42 1.79
C ALA A 234 9.75 -14.05 2.62
N ILE A 235 10.03 -12.75 2.83
CA ILE A 235 11.10 -12.28 3.73
C ILE A 235 10.80 -12.76 5.17
N GLU A 236 9.59 -12.58 5.66
CA GLU A 236 9.20 -13.01 7.01
C GLU A 236 9.28 -14.54 7.19
N LEU A 237 8.89 -15.32 6.17
CA LEU A 237 9.06 -16.78 6.17
C LEU A 237 10.55 -17.18 6.24
N ALA A 238 11.43 -16.46 5.53
CA ALA A 238 12.86 -16.70 5.58
C ALA A 238 13.45 -16.33 6.94
N LEU A 239 13.10 -15.15 7.49
CA LEU A 239 13.55 -14.67 8.80
C LEU A 239 13.12 -15.59 9.95
N SER A 240 11.90 -16.15 9.87
CA SER A 240 11.41 -17.10 10.88
C SER A 240 12.06 -18.49 10.80
N GLY A 241 12.90 -18.75 9.78
CA GLY A 241 13.47 -20.06 9.52
C GLY A 241 12.44 -21.12 9.10
N THR A 242 11.28 -20.69 8.63
CA THR A 242 10.21 -21.59 8.13
C THR A 242 10.54 -22.10 6.73
N CYS A 243 11.00 -21.22 5.84
CA CYS A 243 11.35 -21.53 4.46
C CYS A 243 12.64 -20.81 4.06
N SER A 244 13.34 -21.31 3.04
CA SER A 244 14.23 -20.46 2.23
C SER A 244 13.38 -19.64 1.24
N ALA A 245 13.91 -18.50 0.79
CA ALA A 245 13.22 -17.66 -0.20
C ALA A 245 14.22 -17.20 -1.28
N LEU A 246 13.74 -17.09 -2.52
CA LEU A 246 14.50 -16.52 -3.64
C LEU A 246 13.89 -15.17 -3.97
N LEU A 247 14.59 -14.09 -3.62
CA LEU A 247 14.05 -12.74 -3.52
C LEU A 247 14.94 -11.73 -4.22
N PRO A 248 14.39 -10.60 -4.72
CA PRO A 248 15.20 -9.51 -5.24
C PRO A 248 16.32 -9.15 -4.26
N SER A 249 17.57 -9.15 -4.73
CA SER A 249 18.77 -9.03 -3.87
C SER A 249 18.75 -7.75 -3.04
N ARG A 250 18.25 -6.65 -3.61
CA ARG A 250 18.13 -5.37 -2.90
C ARG A 250 17.16 -5.40 -1.72
N PHE A 251 16.14 -6.27 -1.75
CA PHE A 251 15.15 -6.37 -0.66
C PHE A 251 15.70 -7.07 0.58
N VAL A 252 16.75 -7.88 0.41
CA VAL A 252 17.36 -8.68 1.48
C VAL A 252 18.77 -8.22 1.86
N ALA A 253 19.32 -7.23 1.13
CA ALA A 253 20.69 -6.75 1.34
C ALA A 253 20.97 -6.36 2.79
N ARG A 254 20.06 -5.60 3.42
CA ARG A 254 20.17 -5.20 4.83
C ARG A 254 20.14 -6.41 5.78
N HIS A 255 19.23 -7.35 5.57
CA HIS A 255 19.10 -8.54 6.41
C HIS A 255 20.34 -9.45 6.31
N LEU A 256 20.98 -9.48 5.13
CA LEU A 256 22.26 -10.17 4.93
C LEU A 256 23.39 -9.43 5.64
N ALA A 257 23.47 -8.11 5.54
CA ALA A 257 24.48 -7.30 6.21
C ALA A 257 24.38 -7.40 7.75
N ASP A 258 23.17 -7.42 8.28
CA ASP A 258 22.88 -7.54 9.72
C ASP A 258 23.03 -8.99 10.22
N GLY A 259 23.25 -9.98 9.33
CA GLY A 259 23.40 -11.40 9.67
C GLY A 259 22.10 -12.10 10.07
N TRP A 260 20.94 -11.47 9.86
CA TRP A 260 19.61 -12.08 10.12
C TRP A 260 19.25 -13.13 9.07
N LEU A 261 19.71 -12.92 7.84
CA LEU A 261 19.65 -13.89 6.77
C LEU A 261 21.07 -14.28 6.33
N THR A 262 21.17 -15.45 5.74
CA THR A 262 22.37 -15.95 5.08
C THR A 262 22.04 -16.36 3.66
N SER A 263 23.05 -16.46 2.81
CA SER A 263 22.91 -16.87 1.41
C SER A 263 24.11 -17.70 0.98
N LEU A 264 24.01 -18.38 -0.16
CA LEU A 264 25.16 -19.02 -0.80
C LEU A 264 25.84 -18.05 -1.76
N PRO A 265 27.17 -17.93 -1.70
CA PRO A 265 27.93 -17.24 -2.75
C PRO A 265 27.60 -17.82 -4.14
N GLY A 266 27.21 -16.94 -5.06
CA GLY A 266 26.88 -17.35 -6.43
C GLY A 266 25.48 -17.93 -6.65
N ALA A 267 24.67 -18.15 -5.59
CA ALA A 267 23.26 -18.53 -5.73
C ALA A 267 22.37 -17.29 -6.07
N VAL A 268 22.67 -16.69 -7.21
CA VAL A 268 22.03 -15.47 -7.73
C VAL A 268 21.48 -15.75 -9.11
N VAL A 269 20.23 -15.31 -9.36
CA VAL A 269 19.55 -15.41 -10.66
C VAL A 269 19.34 -14.03 -11.23
N GLN A 270 19.61 -13.82 -12.50
CA GLN A 270 19.27 -12.60 -13.20
C GLN A 270 17.76 -12.61 -13.51
N MET A 271 17.03 -11.63 -13.01
CA MET A 271 15.60 -11.55 -13.29
C MET A 271 15.32 -10.96 -14.69
N THR A 272 14.28 -11.46 -15.34
CA THR A 272 13.76 -10.91 -16.60
C THR A 272 12.95 -9.64 -16.35
N GLU A 273 12.22 -9.59 -15.26
CA GLU A 273 11.49 -8.43 -14.80
C GLU A 273 12.41 -7.43 -14.14
N ALA A 274 12.01 -6.15 -14.20
CA ALA A 274 12.76 -5.04 -13.67
C ALA A 274 11.83 -3.98 -13.09
N HIS A 275 12.36 -3.02 -12.35
CA HIS A 275 11.61 -1.84 -11.96
C HIS A 275 11.70 -0.75 -13.03
N PHE A 276 10.55 -0.14 -13.34
CA PHE A 276 10.42 0.93 -14.33
C PHE A 276 9.67 2.11 -13.75
N VAL A 277 10.06 3.31 -14.18
CA VAL A 277 9.23 4.49 -14.07
C VAL A 277 8.24 4.47 -15.23
N VAL A 278 6.95 4.46 -14.93
CA VAL A 278 5.88 4.35 -15.91
C VAL A 278 5.05 5.63 -15.92
N ARG A 279 4.71 6.11 -17.10
CA ARG A 279 3.88 7.30 -17.29
C ARG A 279 2.91 7.10 -18.46
N PRO A 280 1.71 7.69 -18.43
CA PRO A 280 0.83 7.70 -19.59
C PRO A 280 1.54 8.27 -20.82
N SER A 281 1.30 7.71 -22.02
CA SER A 281 1.92 8.20 -23.25
C SER A 281 1.56 9.64 -23.60
N SER A 282 0.48 10.18 -23.03
CA SER A 282 0.07 11.58 -23.13
C SER A 282 0.88 12.52 -22.25
N ARG A 283 1.61 12.02 -21.24
CA ARG A 283 2.43 12.81 -20.32
C ARG A 283 3.89 12.78 -20.74
N THR A 284 4.39 13.89 -21.26
CA THR A 284 5.73 13.94 -21.86
C THR A 284 6.85 14.00 -20.81
N ASN A 285 6.61 14.68 -19.66
CA ASN A 285 7.64 14.93 -18.65
C ASN A 285 7.13 14.60 -17.25
N LEU A 286 8.04 14.21 -16.37
CA LEU A 286 7.83 14.14 -14.92
C LEU A 286 7.85 15.56 -14.33
N SER A 287 7.23 15.75 -13.16
CA SER A 287 7.42 16.97 -12.37
C SER A 287 8.88 17.10 -11.92
N PRO A 288 9.34 18.30 -11.54
CA PRO A 288 10.71 18.48 -11.01
C PRO A 288 10.96 17.58 -9.79
N GLU A 289 9.99 17.46 -8.89
CA GLU A 289 10.05 16.64 -7.68
C GLU A 289 10.16 15.14 -8.03
N ALA A 290 9.33 14.67 -8.96
CA ALA A 290 9.39 13.31 -9.44
C ALA A 290 10.72 13.00 -10.12
N THR A 291 11.29 13.96 -10.87
CA THR A 291 12.60 13.84 -11.50
C THR A 291 13.71 13.71 -10.46
N GLN A 292 13.68 14.55 -9.40
CA GLN A 292 14.63 14.49 -8.29
C GLN A 292 14.52 13.14 -7.55
N PHE A 293 13.30 12.67 -7.30
CA PHE A 293 13.07 11.40 -6.63
C PHE A 293 13.57 10.20 -7.45
N VAL A 294 13.36 10.21 -8.77
CA VAL A 294 13.91 9.18 -9.67
C VAL A 294 15.44 9.19 -9.69
N ALA A 295 16.04 10.39 -9.70
CA ALA A 295 17.50 10.51 -9.63
C ALA A 295 18.05 9.94 -8.31
N TRP A 296 17.38 10.24 -7.18
CA TRP A 296 17.72 9.67 -5.88
C TRP A 296 17.51 8.14 -5.85
N LEU A 297 16.38 7.61 -6.35
CA LEU A 297 16.16 6.17 -6.44
C LEU A 297 17.28 5.45 -7.21
N ARG A 298 17.82 6.08 -8.23
CA ARG A 298 18.96 5.52 -8.98
C ARG A 298 20.26 5.57 -8.19
N SER A 299 20.49 6.62 -7.40
CA SER A 299 21.72 6.77 -6.62
C SER A 299 21.83 5.80 -5.45
N ILE A 300 20.71 5.39 -4.84
CA ILE A 300 20.73 4.38 -3.77
C ILE A 300 20.85 2.94 -4.31
N ALA A 301 20.85 2.77 -5.63
CA ALA A 301 20.96 1.45 -6.27
C ALA A 301 22.41 0.98 -6.45
N ASP A 302 23.33 1.90 -6.39
CA ASP A 302 24.78 1.67 -6.55
C ASP A 302 25.45 1.43 -5.19
#